data_c6aa4edd1e1410f24ed6eb5bc6dad2bc
#
_entry.id   c6aa4edd1e1410f24ed6eb5bc6dad2bc
#
_cell.length_a   1.000
_cell.length_b   1.000
_cell.length_c   1.000
_cell.angle_alpha   90.00
_cell.angle_beta   90.00
_cell.angle_gamma   90.00
#
_symmetry.space_group_name_H-M   'P 1'
#
loop_
_entity.id
_entity.type
_entity.pdbx_description
1 polymer ?
#
loop_
_entity_poly.entity_id
_entity_poly.type
_entity_poly.pdbx_seq_one_letter_code
_entity_poly.pdbx_strand_id
1 'polypeptide(L)'
;DEAIFNDIQAYNDENHYQKPYTIKEVNGRQIAIIGQAFPYTPIANPARLVPNLTFGIREQELQTTLDKVKVKHKPDLVVVLSHNGIDVDKKLASRVNGIDIILGGHTHDAVPNVIEVKNNSGVTLVANSGCNGKFVSMMDIKFSGKSYTYKYNLIPILSSQIVPNKDMERYINKISDPYKADLSEIVGYASETLYRRSNFNGTFDDLLCDSMNNVLNTQLSLSPGFRWGATILPNQSIRMEDIYNHTAITYPNTYVREMSGETIKNILEDVADNIFNVDPYLQQGGDMVRTRGIKYSINPKQTINNRISNLRLNNDLAIKPNKMYKVSGWASVNNIEEGRPIWEIATEYLKTIERYKVDNTKNIDVIGEKDNIGIDI
;
A
#
# COMPACT_ATOMS: atom_id res chain seq x y z
N ASP A 1 -15.04 15.37 -0.10
CA ASP A 1 -15.64 16.71 -0.25
C ASP A 1 -15.97 16.95 -1.73
N GLU A 2 -17.25 17.09 -2.07
CA GLU A 2 -17.70 17.38 -3.45
C GLU A 2 -17.03 18.62 -4.04
N ALA A 3 -16.64 19.60 -3.21
CA ALA A 3 -15.98 20.81 -3.64
C ALA A 3 -14.58 20.58 -4.25
N ILE A 4 -13.84 19.58 -3.79
CA ILE A 4 -12.50 19.24 -4.33
C ILE A 4 -12.64 18.57 -5.71
N PHE A 5 -13.70 17.78 -5.91
CA PHE A 5 -13.95 17.10 -7.19
C PHE A 5 -14.58 18.02 -8.24
N ASN A 6 -15.28 19.08 -7.84
CA ASN A 6 -15.93 20.00 -8.77
C ASN A 6 -14.95 20.99 -9.44
N ASP A 7 -13.76 21.23 -8.85
CA ASP A 7 -12.70 22.08 -9.46
C ASP A 7 -11.79 21.32 -10.44
N ILE A 8 -11.86 19.99 -10.45
CA ILE A 8 -11.15 19.19 -11.44
C ILE A 8 -12.06 19.09 -12.67
N GLN A 9 -11.96 20.05 -13.57
CA GLN A 9 -12.58 19.93 -14.90
C GLN A 9 -12.04 18.65 -15.54
N ALA A 10 -12.94 17.67 -15.73
CA ALA A 10 -12.62 16.45 -16.45
C ALA A 10 -11.98 16.85 -17.80
N TYR A 11 -10.73 16.47 -18.00
CA TYR A 11 -10.04 16.69 -19.25
C TYR A 11 -10.60 15.69 -20.26
N ASN A 12 -11.52 16.15 -21.07
CA ASN A 12 -12.23 15.31 -22.03
C ASN A 12 -11.64 15.47 -23.42
N ASP A 13 -10.37 15.08 -23.57
CA ASP A 13 -9.73 14.97 -24.86
C ASP A 13 -9.24 13.53 -25.06
N GLU A 14 -9.56 12.91 -26.18
CA GLU A 14 -9.14 11.57 -26.57
C GLU A 14 -9.44 10.45 -25.53
N ASN A 15 -10.55 10.53 -24.80
CA ASN A 15 -10.95 9.55 -23.77
C ASN A 15 -10.09 9.52 -22.49
N HIS A 16 -9.36 10.59 -22.19
CA HIS A 16 -8.65 10.71 -20.91
C HIS A 16 -9.49 11.47 -19.88
N TYR A 17 -9.57 10.94 -18.66
CA TYR A 17 -10.21 11.63 -17.54
C TYR A 17 -9.40 12.83 -17.05
N GLN A 18 -8.07 12.75 -17.15
CA GLN A 18 -7.13 13.83 -16.78
C GLN A 18 -6.12 14.05 -17.90
N LYS A 19 -5.50 15.24 -17.92
CA LYS A 19 -4.41 15.52 -18.86
C LYS A 19 -3.30 14.47 -18.73
N PRO A 20 -2.91 13.80 -19.81
CA PRO A 20 -1.88 12.76 -19.76
C PRO A 20 -0.50 13.33 -19.40
N TYR A 21 -0.27 14.61 -19.68
CA TYR A 21 0.98 15.30 -19.36
C TYR A 21 0.80 16.79 -19.14
N THR A 22 1.78 17.43 -18.51
CA THR A 22 1.94 18.88 -18.45
C THR A 22 3.37 19.28 -18.76
N ILE A 23 3.56 20.50 -19.29
CA ILE A 23 4.88 21.09 -19.49
C ILE A 23 5.08 22.18 -18.44
N LYS A 24 6.21 22.14 -17.74
CA LYS A 24 6.64 23.17 -16.80
C LYS A 24 7.93 23.79 -17.29
N GLU A 25 8.01 25.11 -17.25
CA GLU A 25 9.26 25.82 -17.45
C GLU A 25 9.89 26.14 -16.09
N VAL A 26 11.13 25.69 -15.90
CA VAL A 26 11.91 25.92 -14.67
C VAL A 26 13.30 26.40 -15.08
N ASN A 27 13.67 27.63 -14.70
CA ASN A 27 14.97 28.23 -15.04
C ASN A 27 15.32 28.16 -16.53
N GLY A 28 14.33 28.39 -17.41
CA GLY A 28 14.50 28.38 -18.86
C GLY A 28 14.59 26.97 -19.47
N ARG A 29 14.28 25.92 -18.70
CA ARG A 29 14.23 24.52 -19.15
C ARG A 29 12.79 24.01 -19.23
N GLN A 30 12.48 23.30 -20.30
CA GLN A 30 11.18 22.68 -20.52
C GLN A 30 11.18 21.28 -19.88
N ILE A 31 10.33 21.06 -18.89
CA ILE A 31 10.19 19.78 -18.20
C ILE A 31 8.83 19.21 -18.52
N ALA A 32 8.80 18.04 -19.15
CA ALA A 32 7.58 17.28 -19.37
C ALA A 32 7.30 16.38 -18.16
N ILE A 33 6.09 16.46 -17.64
CA ILE A 33 5.63 15.63 -16.52
C ILE A 33 4.45 14.78 -17.01
N ILE A 34 4.57 13.47 -16.98
CA ILE A 34 3.56 12.50 -17.44
C ILE A 34 3.05 11.72 -16.24
N GLY A 35 1.73 11.50 -16.14
CA GLY A 35 1.11 10.76 -15.03
C GLY A 35 0.87 9.30 -15.39
N GLN A 36 1.06 8.41 -14.40
CA GLN A 36 0.71 6.99 -14.44
C GLN A 36 -0.10 6.65 -13.17
N ALA A 37 -1.40 6.38 -13.35
CA ALA A 37 -2.28 5.97 -12.26
C ALA A 37 -2.05 4.50 -11.88
N PHE A 38 -2.47 4.12 -10.66
CA PHE A 38 -2.39 2.74 -10.19
C PHE A 38 -3.16 1.79 -11.12
N PRO A 39 -2.50 0.81 -11.75
CA PRO A 39 -3.09 0.01 -12.81
C PRO A 39 -4.20 -0.93 -12.32
N TYR A 40 -4.18 -1.32 -11.05
CA TYR A 40 -5.13 -2.25 -10.43
C TYR A 40 -6.20 -1.55 -9.60
N THR A 41 -6.43 -0.26 -9.81
CA THR A 41 -7.49 0.52 -9.14
C THR A 41 -8.86 -0.18 -9.14
N PRO A 42 -9.33 -0.83 -10.24
CA PRO A 42 -10.63 -1.51 -10.24
C PRO A 42 -10.70 -2.78 -9.38
N ILE A 43 -9.54 -3.35 -9.02
CA ILE A 43 -9.48 -4.52 -8.12
C ILE A 43 -9.44 -4.05 -6.67
N ALA A 44 -8.74 -2.95 -6.40
CA ALA A 44 -8.53 -2.41 -5.07
C ALA A 44 -9.68 -1.52 -4.58
N ASN A 45 -10.65 -1.20 -5.42
CA ASN A 45 -11.74 -0.30 -5.08
C ASN A 45 -13.09 -0.81 -5.59
N PRO A 46 -14.19 -0.53 -4.87
CA PRO A 46 -15.53 -0.83 -5.36
C PRO A 46 -15.80 -0.19 -6.73
N ALA A 47 -16.38 -0.94 -7.66
CA ALA A 47 -16.62 -0.49 -9.03
C ALA A 47 -17.43 0.82 -9.13
N ARG A 48 -18.30 1.09 -8.14
CA ARG A 48 -19.09 2.35 -8.06
C ARG A 48 -18.24 3.61 -7.91
N LEU A 49 -16.99 3.49 -7.41
CA LEU A 49 -16.07 4.62 -7.23
C LEU A 49 -15.27 4.95 -8.49
N VAL A 50 -15.25 4.04 -9.45
CA VAL A 50 -14.50 4.18 -10.72
C VAL A 50 -15.37 3.82 -11.94
N PRO A 51 -16.61 4.33 -12.00
CA PRO A 51 -17.52 3.99 -13.09
C PRO A 51 -16.94 4.50 -14.43
N ASN A 52 -17.04 3.67 -15.47
CA ASN A 52 -16.62 4.02 -16.82
C ASN A 52 -15.13 4.38 -17.00
N LEU A 53 -14.29 4.08 -16.01
CA LEU A 53 -12.85 4.26 -16.10
C LEU A 53 -12.14 2.93 -16.36
N THR A 54 -11.11 2.97 -17.19
CA THR A 54 -10.23 1.82 -17.44
C THR A 54 -8.82 2.14 -16.96
N PHE A 55 -8.17 1.15 -16.36
CA PHE A 55 -6.83 1.28 -15.80
C PHE A 55 -5.90 0.20 -16.38
N GLY A 56 -4.61 0.41 -16.25
CA GLY A 56 -3.59 -0.54 -16.70
C GLY A 56 -2.21 0.12 -16.78
N ILE A 57 -1.18 -0.68 -16.89
CA ILE A 57 0.20 -0.19 -17.02
C ILE A 57 0.39 0.56 -18.34
N ARG A 58 -0.25 0.10 -19.41
CA ARG A 58 -0.36 0.79 -20.73
C ARG A 58 0.98 1.26 -21.29
N GLU A 59 1.97 0.38 -21.30
CA GLU A 59 3.34 0.64 -21.75
C GLU A 59 3.40 1.29 -23.15
N GLN A 60 2.60 0.80 -24.09
CA GLN A 60 2.60 1.30 -25.47
C GLN A 60 1.98 2.70 -25.61
N GLU A 61 0.89 2.96 -24.85
CA GLU A 61 0.26 4.27 -24.82
C GLU A 61 1.15 5.31 -24.15
N LEU A 62 1.92 4.90 -23.13
CA LEU A 62 2.92 5.76 -22.50
C LEU A 62 4.03 6.10 -23.52
N GLN A 63 4.57 5.13 -24.26
CA GLN A 63 5.56 5.37 -25.31
C GLN A 63 5.01 6.34 -26.37
N THR A 64 3.79 6.11 -26.83
CA THR A 64 3.13 6.98 -27.80
C THR A 64 2.99 8.42 -27.30
N THR A 65 2.61 8.58 -26.02
CA THR A 65 2.49 9.90 -25.38
C THR A 65 3.85 10.58 -25.28
N LEU A 66 4.89 9.84 -24.89
CA LEU A 66 6.27 10.33 -24.84
C LEU A 66 6.75 10.83 -26.21
N ASP A 67 6.52 10.05 -27.25
CA ASP A 67 6.95 10.40 -28.61
C ASP A 67 6.25 11.67 -29.10
N LYS A 68 4.93 11.79 -28.88
CA LYS A 68 4.15 13.01 -29.17
C LYS A 68 4.71 14.23 -28.40
N VAL A 69 4.98 14.07 -27.10
CA VAL A 69 5.51 15.15 -26.24
C VAL A 69 6.89 15.61 -26.72
N LYS A 70 7.78 14.66 -27.03
CA LYS A 70 9.14 14.97 -27.54
C LYS A 70 9.12 15.71 -28.84
N VAL A 71 8.27 15.29 -29.79
CA VAL A 71 8.15 15.97 -31.10
C VAL A 71 7.57 17.37 -30.93
N LYS A 72 6.50 17.50 -30.15
CA LYS A 72 5.75 18.77 -30.01
C LYS A 72 6.47 19.80 -29.15
N HIS A 73 7.05 19.40 -28.03
CA HIS A 73 7.55 20.31 -27.00
C HIS A 73 9.07 20.29 -26.84
N LYS A 74 9.76 19.25 -27.34
CA LYS A 74 11.22 19.09 -27.25
C LYS A 74 11.76 19.33 -25.83
N PRO A 75 11.19 18.67 -24.80
CA PRO A 75 11.55 18.95 -23.40
C PRO A 75 13.03 18.66 -23.14
N ASP A 76 13.63 19.39 -22.19
CA ASP A 76 14.98 19.16 -21.70
C ASP A 76 15.03 17.98 -20.71
N LEU A 77 13.90 17.65 -20.06
CA LEU A 77 13.76 16.55 -19.10
C LEU A 77 12.35 15.97 -19.17
N VAL A 78 12.26 14.66 -19.11
CA VAL A 78 10.98 13.92 -19.02
C VAL A 78 10.87 13.21 -17.69
N VAL A 79 9.87 13.56 -16.91
CA VAL A 79 9.56 12.97 -15.60
C VAL A 79 8.24 12.21 -15.68
N VAL A 80 8.21 10.98 -15.21
CA VAL A 80 6.98 10.22 -15.00
C VAL A 80 6.64 10.21 -13.51
N LEU A 81 5.44 10.67 -13.17
CA LEU A 81 4.86 10.50 -11.84
C LEU A 81 4.06 9.20 -11.84
N SER A 82 4.55 8.20 -11.13
CA SER A 82 4.01 6.84 -11.19
C SER A 82 3.39 6.41 -9.85
N HIS A 83 2.24 5.73 -9.93
CA HIS A 83 1.68 4.99 -8.80
C HIS A 83 1.65 3.48 -9.07
N ASN A 84 2.54 2.95 -9.92
CA ASN A 84 2.54 1.54 -10.31
C ASN A 84 3.16 0.62 -9.25
N GLY A 85 4.12 1.12 -8.47
CA GLY A 85 4.98 0.33 -7.59
C GLY A 85 6.39 0.16 -8.14
N ILE A 86 7.37 -0.04 -7.25
CA ILE A 86 8.79 0.05 -7.58
C ILE A 86 9.25 -0.99 -8.61
N ASP A 87 8.81 -2.24 -8.49
CA ASP A 87 9.24 -3.30 -9.41
C ASP A 87 8.57 -3.17 -10.79
N VAL A 88 7.31 -2.69 -10.82
CA VAL A 88 6.62 -2.32 -12.05
C VAL A 88 7.35 -1.16 -12.73
N ASP A 89 7.72 -0.12 -11.97
CA ASP A 89 8.43 1.05 -12.49
C ASP A 89 9.83 0.71 -13.03
N LYS A 90 10.56 -0.20 -12.38
CA LYS A 90 11.84 -0.73 -12.88
C LYS A 90 11.65 -1.46 -14.22
N LYS A 91 10.64 -2.33 -14.31
CA LYS A 91 10.33 -3.02 -15.57
C LYS A 91 9.90 -2.02 -16.65
N LEU A 92 9.04 -1.06 -16.34
CA LEU A 92 8.60 -0.01 -17.24
C LEU A 92 9.78 0.83 -17.75
N ALA A 93 10.68 1.25 -16.84
CA ALA A 93 11.89 1.99 -17.18
C ALA A 93 12.82 1.23 -18.16
N SER A 94 12.88 -0.10 -18.05
CA SER A 94 13.70 -0.93 -18.94
C SER A 94 13.12 -1.08 -20.35
N ARG A 95 11.81 -0.82 -20.53
CA ARG A 95 11.08 -1.09 -21.78
C ARG A 95 10.65 0.18 -22.51
N VAL A 96 10.30 1.24 -21.79
CA VAL A 96 9.88 2.52 -22.37
C VAL A 96 11.09 3.42 -22.57
N ASN A 97 11.24 3.94 -23.79
CA ASN A 97 12.40 4.74 -24.16
C ASN A 97 12.16 6.23 -23.98
N GLY A 98 13.15 6.91 -23.40
CA GLY A 98 13.18 8.36 -23.35
C GLY A 98 12.50 8.98 -22.13
N ILE A 99 12.33 8.21 -21.07
CA ILE A 99 12.05 8.71 -19.72
C ILE A 99 13.41 9.00 -19.06
N ASP A 100 13.55 10.17 -18.47
CA ASP A 100 14.74 10.52 -17.68
C ASP A 100 14.58 10.07 -16.23
N ILE A 101 13.42 10.36 -15.62
CA ILE A 101 13.16 10.10 -14.20
C ILE A 101 11.77 9.51 -14.01
N ILE A 102 11.65 8.46 -13.18
CA ILE A 102 10.38 7.99 -12.60
C ILE A 102 10.38 8.31 -11.11
N LEU A 103 9.41 9.12 -10.69
CA LEU A 103 9.09 9.34 -9.28
C LEU A 103 7.91 8.44 -8.93
N GLY A 104 8.22 7.33 -8.27
CA GLY A 104 7.29 6.25 -8.01
C GLY A 104 6.58 6.36 -6.66
N GLY A 105 5.55 5.53 -6.49
CA GLY A 105 4.74 5.39 -5.29
C GLY A 105 4.20 3.98 -5.12
N HIS A 106 3.07 3.83 -4.45
CA HIS A 106 2.28 2.62 -4.21
C HIS A 106 2.93 1.60 -3.26
N THR A 107 4.14 1.11 -3.52
CA THR A 107 4.79 0.07 -2.70
C THR A 107 5.36 0.59 -1.39
N HIS A 108 5.31 1.92 -1.17
CA HIS A 108 5.75 2.58 0.06
C HIS A 108 7.24 2.41 0.36
N ASP A 109 8.06 2.05 -0.63
CA ASP A 109 9.49 1.87 -0.45
C ASP A 109 10.20 3.19 -0.22
N ALA A 110 11.08 3.23 0.77
CA ALA A 110 12.00 4.32 1.00
C ALA A 110 13.34 3.98 0.34
N VAL A 111 13.59 4.52 -0.85
CA VAL A 111 14.77 4.20 -1.65
C VAL A 111 15.88 5.18 -1.34
N PRO A 112 16.93 4.76 -0.60
CA PRO A 112 17.98 5.68 -0.15
C PRO A 112 18.87 6.17 -1.29
N ASN A 113 18.99 5.39 -2.36
CA ASN A 113 19.74 5.74 -3.57
C ASN A 113 18.86 5.53 -4.79
N VAL A 114 18.99 6.41 -5.79
CA VAL A 114 18.31 6.25 -7.08
C VAL A 114 18.68 4.92 -7.72
N ILE A 115 17.69 4.23 -8.27
CA ILE A 115 17.89 3.02 -9.07
C ILE A 115 18.08 3.43 -10.52
N GLU A 116 19.24 3.15 -11.09
CA GLU A 116 19.53 3.37 -12.50
C GLU A 116 19.10 2.17 -13.33
N VAL A 117 18.16 2.38 -14.24
CA VAL A 117 17.65 1.36 -15.13
C VAL A 117 18.09 1.67 -16.57
N LYS A 118 18.88 0.78 -17.17
CA LYS A 118 19.33 0.89 -18.57
C LYS A 118 18.23 0.43 -19.52
N ASN A 119 18.05 1.16 -20.62
CA ASN A 119 17.19 0.81 -21.74
C ASN A 119 17.86 1.20 -23.08
N ASN A 120 17.16 1.03 -24.20
CA ASN A 120 17.71 1.31 -25.51
C ASN A 120 18.00 2.80 -25.78
N SER A 121 17.44 3.71 -24.99
CA SER A 121 17.63 5.17 -25.16
C SER A 121 18.59 5.79 -24.14
N GLY A 122 19.09 5.02 -23.18
CA GLY A 122 19.99 5.49 -22.14
C GLY A 122 19.69 4.91 -20.76
N VAL A 123 19.65 5.77 -19.75
CA VAL A 123 19.38 5.43 -18.34
C VAL A 123 18.15 6.19 -17.86
N THR A 124 17.22 5.49 -17.25
CA THR A 124 16.10 6.07 -16.50
C THR A 124 16.37 5.96 -15.01
N LEU A 125 16.21 7.05 -14.27
CA LEU A 125 16.37 7.11 -12.82
C LEU A 125 15.04 6.79 -12.14
N VAL A 126 15.00 5.81 -11.24
CA VAL A 126 13.78 5.43 -10.49
C VAL A 126 13.99 5.72 -9.01
N ALA A 127 13.07 6.45 -8.40
CA ALA A 127 13.09 6.82 -6.98
C ALA A 127 11.71 6.73 -6.34
N ASN A 128 11.66 6.25 -5.09
CA ASN A 128 10.49 6.24 -4.23
C ASN A 128 10.81 6.86 -2.88
N SER A 129 9.87 7.65 -2.34
CA SER A 129 10.08 8.45 -1.12
C SER A 129 9.40 7.86 0.13
N GLY A 130 9.18 6.54 0.17
CA GLY A 130 8.48 5.91 1.29
C GLY A 130 6.98 6.25 1.32
N CYS A 131 6.45 6.49 2.50
CA CYS A 131 5.01 6.77 2.70
C CYS A 131 4.77 7.74 3.86
N ASN A 132 3.55 8.27 3.92
CA ASN A 132 3.01 9.04 5.05
C ASN A 132 3.86 10.27 5.42
N GLY A 133 4.56 10.89 4.45
CA GLY A 133 5.41 12.04 4.71
C GLY A 133 6.63 11.76 5.60
N LYS A 134 7.02 10.49 5.78
CA LYS A 134 8.19 10.12 6.61
C LYS A 134 9.51 10.51 5.97
N PHE A 135 9.52 10.68 4.64
CA PHE A 135 10.69 11.07 3.86
C PHE A 135 10.31 12.08 2.79
N VAL A 136 11.30 12.88 2.39
CA VAL A 136 11.28 13.72 1.20
C VAL A 136 12.46 13.33 0.33
N SER A 137 12.20 12.97 -0.93
CA SER A 137 13.25 12.83 -1.93
C SER A 137 13.59 14.20 -2.52
N MET A 138 14.85 14.56 -2.49
CA MET A 138 15.38 15.75 -3.13
C MET A 138 16.34 15.34 -4.25
N MET A 139 16.08 15.80 -5.46
CA MET A 139 16.93 15.54 -6.63
C MET A 139 17.31 16.86 -7.30
N ASP A 140 18.56 17.25 -7.13
CA ASP A 140 19.12 18.43 -7.79
C ASP A 140 19.61 18.03 -9.19
N ILE A 141 19.09 18.70 -10.23
CA ILE A 141 19.48 18.47 -11.63
C ILE A 141 20.31 19.65 -12.12
N LYS A 142 21.53 19.36 -12.60
CA LYS A 142 22.41 20.35 -13.21
C LYS A 142 22.60 20.04 -14.69
N PHE A 143 22.09 20.90 -15.55
CA PHE A 143 22.22 20.78 -16.98
C PHE A 143 23.57 21.29 -17.50
N SER A 144 24.12 20.58 -18.50
CA SER A 144 25.27 20.98 -19.30
C SER A 144 24.94 20.74 -20.78
N GLY A 145 24.50 21.77 -21.48
CA GLY A 145 23.92 21.63 -22.81
C GLY A 145 22.64 20.78 -22.77
N LYS A 146 22.67 19.63 -23.48
CA LYS A 146 21.57 18.64 -23.52
C LYS A 146 21.73 17.50 -22.51
N SER A 147 22.87 17.41 -21.86
CA SER A 147 23.11 16.41 -20.81
C SER A 147 22.85 17.03 -19.43
N TYR A 148 22.67 16.18 -18.43
CA TYR A 148 22.55 16.60 -17.03
C TYR A 148 23.32 15.66 -16.11
N THR A 149 23.64 16.19 -14.94
CA THR A 149 24.07 15.43 -13.76
C THR A 149 23.03 15.60 -12.67
N TYR A 150 23.00 14.67 -11.74
CA TYR A 150 22.06 14.75 -10.63
C TYR A 150 22.73 14.48 -9.27
N LYS A 151 22.11 15.00 -8.21
CA LYS A 151 22.41 14.65 -6.83
C LYS A 151 21.09 14.28 -6.16
N TYR A 152 21.04 13.13 -5.53
CA TYR A 152 19.84 12.63 -4.87
C TYR A 152 20.08 12.50 -3.35
N ASN A 153 19.07 12.85 -2.57
CA ASN A 153 19.03 12.63 -1.14
C ASN A 153 17.62 12.19 -0.73
N LEU A 154 17.53 11.14 0.07
CA LEU A 154 16.33 10.76 0.77
C LEU A 154 16.42 11.32 2.20
N ILE A 155 15.61 12.33 2.51
CA ILE A 155 15.68 13.10 3.75
C ILE A 155 14.58 12.59 4.69
N PRO A 156 14.92 12.02 5.86
CA PRO A 156 13.92 11.64 6.85
C PRO A 156 13.30 12.90 7.49
N ILE A 157 11.98 12.88 7.66
CA ILE A 157 11.23 13.96 8.30
C ILE A 157 11.07 13.63 9.78
N LEU A 158 11.89 14.26 10.61
CA LEU A 158 11.89 14.07 12.05
C LEU A 158 11.23 15.27 12.74
N SER A 159 10.10 15.05 13.39
CA SER A 159 9.33 16.10 14.10
C SER A 159 10.14 16.82 15.17
N SER A 160 11.16 16.15 15.76
CA SER A 160 12.06 16.75 16.72
C SER A 160 13.09 17.72 16.13
N GLN A 161 13.28 17.71 14.80
CA GLN A 161 14.28 18.52 14.09
C GLN A 161 13.68 19.57 13.15
N ILE A 162 12.39 19.41 12.79
CA ILE A 162 11.70 20.30 11.84
C ILE A 162 10.64 21.10 12.59
N VAL A 163 10.74 22.43 12.51
CA VAL A 163 9.73 23.31 13.07
C VAL A 163 8.46 23.24 12.21
N PRO A 164 7.28 22.93 12.80
CA PRO A 164 6.03 22.88 12.05
C PRO A 164 5.70 24.23 11.39
N ASN A 165 5.12 24.18 10.20
CA ASN A 165 4.57 25.38 9.57
C ASN A 165 3.30 25.81 10.33
N LYS A 166 3.31 27.05 10.89
CA LYS A 166 2.22 27.56 11.74
C LYS A 166 0.88 27.70 11.02
N ASP A 167 0.90 27.95 9.71
CA ASP A 167 -0.34 28.08 8.93
C ASP A 167 -0.97 26.69 8.71
N MET A 168 -0.14 25.71 8.41
CA MET A 168 -0.59 24.31 8.29
C MET A 168 -1.09 23.77 9.64
N GLU A 169 -0.39 24.06 10.73
CA GLU A 169 -0.82 23.66 12.08
C GLU A 169 -2.19 24.26 12.42
N ARG A 170 -2.40 25.55 12.15
CA ARG A 170 -3.71 26.21 12.33
C ARG A 170 -4.80 25.58 11.48
N TYR A 171 -4.47 25.23 10.23
CA TYR A 171 -5.41 24.59 9.31
C TYR A 171 -5.79 23.19 9.80
N ILE A 172 -4.81 22.38 10.21
CA ILE A 172 -5.04 21.05 10.79
C ILE A 172 -5.94 21.15 12.05
N ASN A 173 -5.60 22.03 12.98
CA ASN A 173 -6.39 22.24 14.18
C ASN A 173 -7.83 22.64 13.86
N LYS A 174 -8.05 23.57 12.92
CA LYS A 174 -9.39 23.97 12.47
C LYS A 174 -10.23 22.79 11.98
N ILE A 175 -9.62 21.83 11.27
CA ILE A 175 -10.33 20.66 10.74
C ILE A 175 -10.55 19.61 11.82
N SER A 176 -9.56 19.38 12.69
CA SER A 176 -9.60 18.33 13.71
C SER A 176 -10.37 18.70 14.97
N ASP A 177 -10.45 19.99 15.32
CA ASP A 177 -11.09 20.46 16.56
C ASP A 177 -12.52 19.92 16.80
N PRO A 178 -13.41 19.82 15.78
CA PRO A 178 -14.74 19.24 15.97
C PRO A 178 -14.74 17.77 16.38
N TYR A 179 -13.67 17.05 16.08
CA TYR A 179 -13.54 15.60 16.30
C TYR A 179 -12.56 15.27 17.43
N LYS A 180 -11.97 16.27 18.06
CA LYS A 180 -10.86 16.10 19.00
C LYS A 180 -11.24 15.24 20.21
N ALA A 181 -12.46 15.36 20.72
CA ALA A 181 -12.93 14.55 21.85
C ALA A 181 -12.94 13.06 21.49
N ASP A 182 -13.55 12.72 20.35
CA ASP A 182 -13.66 11.34 19.87
C ASP A 182 -12.27 10.77 19.49
N LEU A 183 -11.47 11.52 18.74
CA LEU A 183 -10.15 11.08 18.30
C LEU A 183 -9.18 10.84 19.46
N SER A 184 -9.30 11.61 20.55
CA SER A 184 -8.42 11.49 21.72
C SER A 184 -8.89 10.44 22.74
N GLU A 185 -10.05 9.81 22.55
CA GLU A 185 -10.55 8.75 23.44
C GLU A 185 -9.55 7.62 23.53
N ILE A 186 -9.12 7.27 24.75
CA ILE A 186 -8.24 6.12 24.98
C ILE A 186 -9.12 4.87 25.03
N VAL A 187 -8.84 3.93 24.15
CA VAL A 187 -9.59 2.66 24.02
C VAL A 187 -8.84 1.45 24.57
N GLY A 188 -7.55 1.61 24.87
CA GLY A 188 -6.69 0.58 25.45
C GLY A 188 -5.23 0.99 25.52
N TYR A 189 -4.35 0.04 25.81
CA TYR A 189 -2.91 0.25 25.89
C TYR A 189 -2.17 -0.87 25.17
N ALA A 190 -1.01 -0.55 24.60
CA ALA A 190 -0.12 -1.52 23.98
C ALA A 190 0.88 -2.10 24.99
N SER A 191 1.05 -3.42 25.08
CA SER A 191 2.12 -4.05 25.87
C SER A 191 3.45 -4.06 25.12
N GLU A 192 3.39 -4.25 23.81
CA GLU A 192 4.53 -4.30 22.89
C GLU A 192 4.34 -3.29 21.74
N THR A 193 5.32 -3.19 20.86
CA THR A 193 5.22 -2.36 19.65
C THR A 193 4.13 -2.89 18.72
N LEU A 194 3.18 -2.03 18.34
CA LEU A 194 2.15 -2.35 17.36
C LEU A 194 2.46 -1.64 16.04
N TYR A 195 2.51 -2.41 14.95
CA TYR A 195 2.83 -1.94 13.60
C TYR A 195 2.13 -2.80 12.55
N ARG A 196 2.01 -2.30 11.31
CA ARG A 196 1.40 -3.03 10.19
C ARG A 196 2.38 -3.39 9.08
N ARG A 197 3.45 -2.61 8.91
CA ARG A 197 4.35 -2.80 7.79
C ARG A 197 5.30 -3.98 7.99
N SER A 198 5.00 -5.08 7.32
CA SER A 198 5.84 -6.26 7.16
C SER A 198 5.23 -7.12 6.05
N ASN A 199 6.02 -7.90 5.32
CA ASN A 199 5.52 -8.71 4.21
C ASN A 199 4.52 -9.78 4.65
N PHE A 200 4.68 -10.37 5.83
CA PHE A 200 3.93 -11.53 6.26
C PHE A 200 3.00 -11.27 7.44
N ASN A 201 3.41 -10.45 8.39
CA ASN A 201 2.61 -10.17 9.59
C ASN A 201 2.89 -8.76 10.11
N GLY A 202 2.01 -8.25 10.98
CA GLY A 202 2.15 -7.02 11.72
C GLY A 202 1.36 -7.11 13.01
N THR A 203 1.94 -6.64 14.12
CA THR A 203 1.33 -6.80 15.46
C THR A 203 0.03 -6.00 15.63
N PHE A 204 -0.17 -4.93 14.86
CA PHE A 204 -1.46 -4.25 14.82
C PHE A 204 -2.51 -5.06 14.03
N ASP A 205 -2.09 -5.78 12.99
CA ASP A 205 -2.99 -6.69 12.27
C ASP A 205 -3.40 -7.87 13.16
N ASP A 206 -2.49 -8.36 14.03
CA ASP A 206 -2.83 -9.35 15.04
C ASP A 206 -3.94 -8.86 15.96
N LEU A 207 -3.86 -7.60 16.44
CA LEU A 207 -4.92 -6.98 17.23
C LEU A 207 -6.26 -6.96 16.47
N LEU A 208 -6.27 -6.59 15.18
CA LEU A 208 -7.50 -6.56 14.38
C LEU A 208 -8.09 -7.96 14.20
N CYS A 209 -7.25 -8.95 13.90
CA CYS A 209 -7.66 -10.33 13.74
C CYS A 209 -8.17 -10.95 15.05
N ASP A 210 -7.48 -10.71 16.18
CA ASP A 210 -7.92 -11.16 17.50
C ASP A 210 -9.25 -10.50 17.90
N SER A 211 -9.42 -9.22 17.60
CA SER A 211 -10.69 -8.50 17.82
C SER A 211 -11.84 -9.14 17.06
N MET A 212 -11.64 -9.46 15.78
CA MET A 212 -12.67 -10.13 14.98
C MET A 212 -13.00 -11.53 15.51
N ASN A 213 -11.99 -12.33 15.84
CA ASN A 213 -12.21 -13.68 16.37
C ASN A 213 -13.00 -13.65 17.69
N ASN A 214 -12.68 -12.70 18.58
CA ASN A 214 -13.34 -12.57 19.87
C ASN A 214 -14.78 -12.02 19.74
N VAL A 215 -14.93 -10.86 19.10
CA VAL A 215 -16.23 -10.15 19.06
C VAL A 215 -17.23 -10.85 18.13
N LEU A 216 -16.75 -11.41 17.01
CA LEU A 216 -17.60 -12.09 16.02
C LEU A 216 -17.72 -13.59 16.26
N ASN A 217 -17.06 -14.13 17.28
CA ASN A 217 -17.06 -15.55 17.65
C ASN A 217 -16.73 -16.46 16.44
N THR A 218 -15.52 -16.26 15.87
CA THR A 218 -15.01 -17.03 14.74
C THR A 218 -13.74 -17.79 15.09
N GLN A 219 -13.47 -18.86 14.35
CA GLN A 219 -12.26 -19.67 14.54
C GLN A 219 -11.05 -19.07 13.83
N LEU A 220 -11.32 -18.40 12.73
CA LEU A 220 -10.33 -17.86 11.81
C LEU A 220 -10.66 -16.42 11.47
N SER A 221 -9.64 -15.59 11.29
CA SER A 221 -9.82 -14.25 10.77
C SER A 221 -8.80 -13.92 9.68
N LEU A 222 -9.23 -13.11 8.73
CA LEU A 222 -8.45 -12.60 7.62
C LEU A 222 -8.49 -11.06 7.62
N SER A 223 -7.33 -10.42 7.56
CA SER A 223 -7.21 -8.97 7.41
C SER A 223 -6.35 -8.64 6.20
N PRO A 224 -6.70 -7.66 5.36
CA PRO A 224 -5.87 -7.27 4.25
C PRO A 224 -4.48 -6.82 4.71
N GLY A 225 -3.46 -7.15 3.93
CA GLY A 225 -2.08 -6.73 4.16
C GLY A 225 -1.85 -5.27 3.82
N PHE A 226 -2.56 -4.36 4.46
CA PHE A 226 -2.35 -2.92 4.31
C PHE A 226 -1.07 -2.47 5.00
N ARG A 227 -0.42 -1.43 4.46
CA ARG A 227 0.91 -0.97 4.89
C ARG A 227 0.92 0.44 5.48
N TRP A 228 -0.25 0.99 5.79
CA TRP A 228 -0.37 2.31 6.41
C TRP A 228 -0.52 2.23 7.93
N GLY A 229 -0.63 3.39 8.55
CA GLY A 229 -0.73 3.53 9.99
C GLY A 229 0.60 3.91 10.65
N ALA A 230 0.51 4.50 11.83
CA ALA A 230 1.64 4.87 12.65
C ALA A 230 1.98 3.74 13.63
N THR A 231 3.26 3.61 13.99
CA THR A 231 3.70 2.66 15.01
C THR A 231 3.29 3.16 16.40
N ILE A 232 2.71 2.29 17.23
CA ILE A 232 2.42 2.53 18.64
C ILE A 232 3.50 1.81 19.48
N LEU A 233 4.16 2.54 20.36
CA LEU A 233 5.25 1.99 21.16
C LEU A 233 4.73 1.28 22.43
N PRO A 234 5.52 0.40 23.07
CA PRO A 234 5.15 -0.25 24.32
C PRO A 234 4.73 0.75 25.41
N ASN A 235 3.68 0.41 26.12
CA ASN A 235 3.05 1.22 27.18
C ASN A 235 2.38 2.52 26.72
N GLN A 236 2.32 2.80 25.41
CA GLN A 236 1.50 3.90 24.89
C GLN A 236 0.01 3.56 24.95
N SER A 237 -0.80 4.59 25.13
CA SER A 237 -2.26 4.49 24.95
C SER A 237 -2.58 4.26 23.48
N ILE A 238 -3.57 3.44 23.22
CA ILE A 238 -4.22 3.29 21.92
C ILE A 238 -5.45 4.19 21.93
N ARG A 239 -5.51 5.16 21.01
CA ARG A 239 -6.62 6.12 20.90
C ARG A 239 -7.49 5.78 19.70
N MET A 240 -8.69 6.35 19.66
CA MET A 240 -9.57 6.23 18.49
C MET A 240 -8.89 6.73 17.22
N GLU A 241 -8.08 7.80 17.30
CA GLU A 241 -7.28 8.29 16.17
C GLU A 241 -6.33 7.21 15.63
N ASP A 242 -5.68 6.43 16.51
CA ASP A 242 -4.81 5.34 16.10
C ASP A 242 -5.61 4.23 15.40
N ILE A 243 -6.78 3.88 15.94
CA ILE A 243 -7.66 2.89 15.30
C ILE A 243 -8.08 3.34 13.90
N TYR A 244 -8.55 4.58 13.75
CA TYR A 244 -8.91 5.14 12.44
C TYR A 244 -7.72 5.23 11.49
N ASN A 245 -6.54 5.64 11.97
CA ASN A 245 -5.32 5.72 11.16
C ASN A 245 -4.98 4.36 10.53
N HIS A 246 -5.29 3.27 11.21
CA HIS A 246 -5.04 1.91 10.72
C HIS A 246 -6.21 1.31 9.91
N THR A 247 -7.44 1.79 10.09
CA THR A 247 -8.64 1.08 9.60
C THR A 247 -9.58 1.90 8.73
N ALA A 248 -9.46 3.23 8.70
CA ALA A 248 -10.38 4.08 7.95
C ALA A 248 -10.16 3.95 6.43
N ILE A 249 -11.06 3.24 5.79
CA ILE A 249 -11.16 3.08 4.33
C ILE A 249 -12.63 3.19 3.88
N THR A 250 -12.87 3.25 2.58
CA THR A 250 -14.22 3.42 2.01
C THR A 250 -15.10 2.16 2.08
N TYR A 251 -14.56 1.02 2.51
CA TYR A 251 -15.26 -0.27 2.68
C TYR A 251 -14.77 -1.00 3.94
N PRO A 252 -14.98 -0.42 5.14
CA PRO A 252 -14.38 -0.90 6.39
C PRO A 252 -15.13 -2.06 7.04
N ASN A 253 -16.25 -2.51 6.48
CA ASN A 253 -17.17 -3.41 7.14
C ASN A 253 -16.58 -4.80 7.31
N THR A 254 -16.88 -5.41 8.44
CA THR A 254 -16.53 -6.80 8.75
C THR A 254 -17.55 -7.76 8.13
N TYR A 255 -17.14 -9.00 7.96
CA TYR A 255 -18.02 -10.10 7.54
C TYR A 255 -17.73 -11.36 8.35
N VAL A 256 -18.71 -12.26 8.37
CA VAL A 256 -18.56 -13.63 8.87
C VAL A 256 -19.11 -14.57 7.82
N ARG A 257 -18.29 -15.54 7.37
CA ARG A 257 -18.64 -16.47 6.29
C ARG A 257 -18.17 -17.88 6.61
N GLU A 258 -18.90 -18.87 6.12
CA GLU A 258 -18.43 -20.24 6.02
C GLU A 258 -17.56 -20.39 4.77
N MET A 259 -16.30 -20.77 4.95
CA MET A 259 -15.35 -20.99 3.85
C MET A 259 -14.78 -22.39 3.89
N SER A 260 -14.66 -23.05 2.74
CA SER A 260 -13.96 -24.32 2.66
C SER A 260 -12.45 -24.14 2.88
N GLY A 261 -11.76 -25.19 3.33
CA GLY A 261 -10.31 -25.15 3.46
C GLY A 261 -9.60 -24.89 2.13
N GLU A 262 -10.18 -25.35 1.03
CA GLU A 262 -9.71 -25.04 -0.33
C GLU A 262 -9.82 -23.55 -0.63
N THR A 263 -10.96 -22.92 -0.33
CA THR A 263 -11.16 -21.47 -0.49
C THR A 263 -10.14 -20.68 0.32
N ILE A 264 -9.89 -21.06 1.57
CA ILE A 264 -8.90 -20.39 2.43
C ILE A 264 -7.50 -20.51 1.80
N LYS A 265 -7.11 -21.69 1.33
CA LYS A 265 -5.82 -21.88 0.64
C LYS A 265 -5.72 -21.02 -0.61
N ASN A 266 -6.77 -20.99 -1.43
CA ASN A 266 -6.79 -20.23 -2.67
C ASN A 266 -6.65 -18.71 -2.43
N ILE A 267 -7.27 -18.18 -1.38
CA ILE A 267 -7.07 -16.77 -0.97
C ILE A 267 -5.59 -16.50 -0.64
N LEU A 268 -4.94 -17.38 0.11
CA LEU A 268 -3.53 -17.23 0.45
C LEU A 268 -2.63 -17.33 -0.78
N GLU A 269 -2.90 -18.23 -1.70
CA GLU A 269 -2.13 -18.43 -2.95
C GLU A 269 -2.30 -17.23 -3.89
N ASP A 270 -3.53 -16.71 -4.04
CA ASP A 270 -3.83 -15.56 -4.89
C ASP A 270 -3.10 -14.30 -4.40
N VAL A 271 -3.18 -14.02 -3.09
CA VAL A 271 -2.47 -12.88 -2.50
C VAL A 271 -0.95 -13.07 -2.60
N ALA A 272 -0.45 -14.30 -2.41
CA ALA A 272 0.97 -14.59 -2.60
C ALA A 272 1.42 -14.36 -4.06
N ASP A 273 0.58 -14.66 -5.04
CA ASP A 273 0.90 -14.39 -6.45
C ASP A 273 0.92 -12.90 -6.76
N ASN A 274 0.01 -12.13 -6.18
CA ASN A 274 0.01 -10.67 -6.31
C ASN A 274 1.29 -9.99 -5.79
N ILE A 275 2.05 -10.66 -4.92
CA ILE A 275 3.27 -10.11 -4.30
C ILE A 275 4.53 -10.72 -4.96
N PHE A 276 4.52 -12.04 -5.16
CA PHE A 276 5.72 -12.82 -5.53
C PHE A 276 5.70 -13.31 -6.98
N ASN A 277 4.80 -12.81 -7.82
CA ASN A 277 4.82 -13.15 -9.24
C ASN A 277 6.17 -12.74 -9.86
N VAL A 278 6.75 -13.62 -10.67
CA VAL A 278 8.03 -13.37 -11.33
C VAL A 278 7.96 -12.25 -12.36
N ASP A 279 6.76 -11.98 -12.90
CA ASP A 279 6.51 -10.83 -13.76
C ASP A 279 6.01 -9.65 -12.94
N PRO A 280 6.80 -8.56 -12.78
CA PRO A 280 6.38 -7.37 -12.03
C PRO A 280 5.08 -6.75 -12.53
N TYR A 281 4.74 -6.92 -13.81
CA TYR A 281 3.49 -6.40 -14.37
C TYR A 281 2.23 -7.14 -13.87
N LEU A 282 2.40 -8.29 -13.24
CA LEU A 282 1.33 -9.04 -12.58
C LEU A 282 1.31 -8.84 -11.06
N GLN A 283 2.27 -8.08 -10.50
CA GLN A 283 2.29 -7.76 -9.09
C GLN A 283 1.37 -6.57 -8.80
N GLN A 284 0.29 -6.82 -8.06
CA GLN A 284 -0.64 -5.76 -7.65
C GLN A 284 -0.11 -4.96 -6.44
N GLY A 285 0.93 -5.45 -5.79
CA GLY A 285 1.48 -4.89 -4.56
C GLY A 285 0.68 -5.30 -3.32
N GLY A 286 0.96 -4.67 -2.19
CA GLY A 286 0.42 -5.07 -0.90
C GLY A 286 1.37 -5.99 -0.15
N ASP A 287 0.90 -6.50 0.99
CA ASP A 287 1.55 -7.54 1.79
C ASP A 287 0.64 -8.78 1.83
N MET A 288 1.14 -9.88 2.36
CA MET A 288 0.33 -11.08 2.58
C MET A 288 -0.91 -10.75 3.42
N VAL A 289 -2.02 -11.43 3.12
CA VAL A 289 -3.19 -11.38 3.98
C VAL A 289 -2.81 -11.83 5.40
N ARG A 290 -3.19 -11.04 6.38
CA ARG A 290 -2.95 -11.31 7.80
C ARG A 290 -3.96 -12.34 8.29
N THR A 291 -3.50 -13.25 9.12
CA THR A 291 -4.34 -14.38 9.56
C THR A 291 -4.19 -14.64 11.05
N ARG A 292 -5.30 -15.00 11.69
CA ARG A 292 -5.30 -15.59 13.03
C ARG A 292 -6.15 -16.85 13.04
N GLY A 293 -5.79 -17.77 13.93
CA GLY A 293 -6.45 -19.08 14.02
C GLY A 293 -5.86 -20.15 13.10
N ILE A 294 -4.96 -19.76 12.17
CA ILE A 294 -4.28 -20.69 11.26
C ILE A 294 -2.76 -20.51 11.27
N LYS A 295 -2.07 -21.61 10.97
CA LYS A 295 -0.64 -21.67 10.72
C LYS A 295 -0.40 -22.24 9.32
N TYR A 296 0.64 -21.79 8.64
CA TYR A 296 1.03 -22.33 7.33
C TYR A 296 2.50 -22.06 7.00
N SER A 297 3.03 -22.83 6.05
CA SER A 297 4.32 -22.55 5.43
C SER A 297 4.11 -21.90 4.08
N ILE A 298 4.96 -20.92 3.73
CA ILE A 298 4.97 -20.26 2.42
C ILE A 298 6.36 -20.34 1.78
N ASN A 299 6.39 -20.71 0.51
CA ASN A 299 7.59 -20.61 -0.33
C ASN A 299 7.35 -19.58 -1.45
N PRO A 300 7.85 -18.35 -1.30
CA PRO A 300 7.64 -17.28 -2.29
C PRO A 300 8.14 -17.61 -3.71
N LYS A 301 9.16 -18.47 -3.83
CA LYS A 301 9.78 -18.85 -5.11
C LYS A 301 8.99 -19.87 -5.93
N GLN A 302 7.98 -20.49 -5.33
CA GLN A 302 7.14 -21.45 -6.04
C GLN A 302 6.13 -20.74 -6.96
N THR A 303 5.57 -21.48 -7.89
CA THR A 303 4.45 -21.03 -8.72
C THR A 303 3.16 -20.96 -7.92
N ILE A 304 2.20 -20.19 -8.41
CA ILE A 304 0.84 -20.14 -7.83
C ILE A 304 0.26 -21.57 -7.61
N ASN A 305 -0.48 -21.76 -6.55
CA ASN A 305 -1.03 -23.02 -6.01
C ASN A 305 -0.02 -23.96 -5.33
N ASN A 306 1.27 -23.65 -5.39
CA ASN A 306 2.35 -24.42 -4.76
C ASN A 306 3.12 -23.63 -3.70
N ARG A 307 2.75 -22.37 -3.45
CA ARG A 307 3.44 -21.52 -2.45
C ARG A 307 3.01 -21.87 -1.03
N ILE A 308 1.73 -22.20 -0.82
CA ILE A 308 1.17 -22.43 0.52
C ILE A 308 1.09 -23.93 0.82
N SER A 309 1.70 -24.33 1.93
CA SER A 309 1.72 -25.71 2.42
C SER A 309 1.51 -25.77 3.93
N ASN A 310 1.35 -26.97 4.49
CA ASN A 310 1.20 -27.21 5.93
C ASN A 310 0.09 -26.39 6.60
N LEU A 311 -0.99 -26.09 5.88
CA LEU A 311 -2.10 -25.29 6.38
C LEU A 311 -2.85 -26.04 7.51
N ARG A 312 -2.86 -25.46 8.70
CA ARG A 312 -3.44 -26.08 9.91
C ARG A 312 -4.06 -25.03 10.85
N LEU A 313 -4.94 -25.45 11.71
CA LEU A 313 -5.47 -24.66 12.81
C LEU A 313 -4.41 -24.44 13.91
N ASN A 314 -4.62 -23.49 14.82
CA ASN A 314 -3.72 -23.26 15.95
C ASN A 314 -3.52 -24.49 16.86
N ASN A 315 -4.48 -25.40 16.90
CA ASN A 315 -4.37 -26.68 17.61
C ASN A 315 -3.71 -27.79 16.78
N ASP A 316 -2.99 -27.43 15.74
CA ASP A 316 -2.24 -28.31 14.82
C ASP A 316 -3.08 -29.29 13.99
N LEU A 317 -4.40 -29.20 14.02
CA LEU A 317 -5.27 -29.98 13.14
C LEU A 317 -5.18 -29.44 11.71
N ALA A 318 -4.91 -30.33 10.73
CA ALA A 318 -4.85 -29.96 9.32
C ALA A 318 -6.18 -29.37 8.83
N ILE A 319 -6.11 -28.28 8.09
CA ILE A 319 -7.26 -27.72 7.38
C ILE A 319 -7.56 -28.63 6.18
N LYS A 320 -8.79 -29.17 6.18
CA LYS A 320 -9.25 -30.09 5.12
C LYS A 320 -9.93 -29.33 4.01
N PRO A 321 -9.60 -29.57 2.72
CA PRO A 321 -10.12 -28.79 1.59
C PRO A 321 -11.66 -28.67 1.59
N ASN A 322 -12.36 -29.74 1.82
CA ASN A 322 -13.83 -29.81 1.73
C ASN A 322 -14.56 -29.51 3.05
N LYS A 323 -13.84 -29.25 4.15
CA LYS A 323 -14.46 -28.88 5.42
C LYS A 323 -14.72 -27.38 5.47
N MET A 324 -15.88 -26.98 5.99
CA MET A 324 -16.26 -25.60 6.20
C MET A 324 -15.72 -25.08 7.54
N TYR A 325 -15.29 -23.84 7.53
CA TYR A 325 -14.73 -23.12 8.69
C TYR A 325 -15.38 -21.74 8.78
N LYS A 326 -15.76 -21.35 9.99
CA LYS A 326 -16.31 -20.02 10.25
C LYS A 326 -15.19 -18.99 10.27
N VAL A 327 -15.16 -18.12 9.26
CA VAL A 327 -14.11 -17.14 9.02
C VAL A 327 -14.67 -15.73 9.13
N SER A 328 -14.01 -14.86 9.89
CA SER A 328 -14.24 -13.42 9.87
C SER A 328 -13.21 -12.71 9.01
N GLY A 329 -13.59 -11.54 8.53
CA GLY A 329 -12.68 -10.66 7.81
C GLY A 329 -13.28 -9.27 7.70
N TRP A 330 -12.56 -8.37 7.04
CA TRP A 330 -13.00 -7.01 6.78
C TRP A 330 -12.45 -6.48 5.45
N ALA A 331 -12.89 -5.30 5.03
CA ALA A 331 -12.44 -4.65 3.81
C ALA A 331 -12.69 -5.47 2.54
N SER A 332 -13.87 -6.07 2.43
CA SER A 332 -14.27 -6.77 1.20
C SER A 332 -14.75 -5.76 0.15
N VAL A 333 -14.04 -5.70 -0.99
CA VAL A 333 -14.38 -4.80 -2.10
C VAL A 333 -15.76 -5.12 -2.71
N ASN A 334 -16.15 -6.39 -2.70
CA ASN A 334 -17.36 -6.88 -3.37
C ASN A 334 -18.63 -6.85 -2.48
N ASN A 335 -18.49 -6.79 -1.16
CA ASN A 335 -19.59 -6.87 -0.20
C ASN A 335 -19.45 -5.77 0.85
N ILE A 336 -20.08 -4.63 0.60
CA ILE A 336 -19.85 -3.37 1.32
C ILE A 336 -20.65 -3.28 2.64
N GLU A 337 -21.70 -4.11 2.83
CA GLU A 337 -22.72 -3.87 3.86
C GLU A 337 -22.99 -5.05 4.82
N GLU A 338 -22.04 -5.98 5.03
CA GLU A 338 -22.35 -7.20 5.82
C GLU A 338 -22.30 -7.02 7.33
N GLY A 339 -21.42 -6.17 7.88
CA GLY A 339 -21.24 -6.07 9.31
C GLY A 339 -20.86 -4.66 9.77
N ARG A 340 -20.54 -4.57 11.07
CA ARG A 340 -20.06 -3.32 11.66
C ARG A 340 -18.67 -2.98 11.12
N PRO A 341 -18.30 -1.69 11.06
CA PRO A 341 -16.93 -1.30 10.72
C PRO A 341 -15.89 -1.92 11.66
N ILE A 342 -14.72 -2.26 11.11
CA ILE A 342 -13.64 -2.90 11.88
C ILE A 342 -13.17 -2.07 13.08
N TRP A 343 -13.23 -0.75 13.01
CA TRP A 343 -12.86 0.11 14.15
C TRP A 343 -13.78 -0.05 15.35
N GLU A 344 -15.08 -0.34 15.16
CA GLU A 344 -16.00 -0.63 16.26
C GLU A 344 -15.66 -1.96 16.92
N ILE A 345 -15.35 -2.99 16.11
CA ILE A 345 -14.96 -4.31 16.59
C ILE A 345 -13.65 -4.25 17.38
N ALA A 346 -12.65 -3.52 16.87
CA ALA A 346 -11.38 -3.35 17.54
C ALA A 346 -11.53 -2.58 18.87
N THR A 347 -12.34 -1.52 18.86
CA THR A 347 -12.61 -0.70 20.06
C THR A 347 -13.35 -1.52 21.12
N GLU A 348 -14.39 -2.28 20.75
CA GLU A 348 -15.12 -3.15 21.66
C GLU A 348 -14.19 -4.16 22.33
N TYR A 349 -13.35 -4.84 21.55
CA TYR A 349 -12.39 -5.79 22.08
C TYR A 349 -11.39 -5.15 23.03
N LEU A 350 -10.77 -4.04 22.66
CA LEU A 350 -9.80 -3.33 23.49
C LEU A 350 -10.39 -2.90 24.83
N LYS A 351 -11.64 -2.44 24.85
CA LYS A 351 -12.34 -2.06 26.09
C LYS A 351 -12.59 -3.26 27.03
N THR A 352 -12.56 -4.50 26.52
CA THR A 352 -12.72 -5.70 27.38
C THR A 352 -11.41 -6.16 28.01
N ILE A 353 -10.25 -5.88 27.38
CA ILE A 353 -8.94 -6.38 27.82
C ILE A 353 -8.05 -5.29 28.41
N GLU A 354 -8.43 -4.01 28.26
CA GLU A 354 -7.69 -2.83 28.72
C GLU A 354 -6.29 -2.70 28.10
N ARG A 355 -5.51 -3.80 28.05
CA ARG A 355 -4.15 -3.83 27.52
C ARG A 355 -3.98 -4.99 26.54
N TYR A 356 -3.63 -4.67 25.30
CA TYR A 356 -3.36 -5.68 24.30
C TYR A 356 -1.92 -6.21 24.42
N LYS A 357 -1.82 -7.54 24.51
CA LYS A 357 -0.56 -8.28 24.49
C LYS A 357 -0.46 -9.08 23.21
N VAL A 358 0.64 -8.90 22.47
CA VAL A 358 0.90 -9.64 21.24
C VAL A 358 1.15 -11.12 21.57
N ASP A 359 0.48 -12.00 20.84
CA ASP A 359 0.82 -13.42 20.86
C ASP A 359 2.00 -13.66 19.90
N ASN A 360 3.17 -13.92 20.46
CA ASN A 360 4.41 -14.14 19.71
C ASN A 360 4.51 -15.56 19.09
N THR A 361 3.41 -16.32 19.04
CA THR A 361 3.39 -17.62 18.36
C THR A 361 3.64 -17.43 16.87
N LYS A 362 4.68 -18.04 16.34
CA LYS A 362 4.99 -17.99 14.90
C LYS A 362 3.92 -18.78 14.14
N ASN A 363 3.08 -18.07 13.40
CA ASN A 363 1.99 -18.63 12.63
C ASN A 363 2.35 -18.89 11.15
N ILE A 364 3.38 -18.22 10.65
CA ILE A 364 3.82 -18.29 9.26
C ILE A 364 5.28 -18.75 9.24
N ASP A 365 5.55 -19.83 8.51
CA ASP A 365 6.89 -20.35 8.29
C ASP A 365 7.31 -20.08 6.85
N VAL A 366 8.27 -19.18 6.66
CA VAL A 366 8.78 -18.82 5.33
C VAL A 366 9.91 -19.77 4.97
N ILE A 367 9.70 -20.55 3.92
CA ILE A 367 10.66 -21.57 3.45
C ILE A 367 11.28 -21.15 2.11
N GLY A 368 12.52 -21.59 1.86
CA GLY A 368 13.24 -21.27 0.63
C GLY A 368 13.96 -19.92 0.61
N GLU A 369 13.86 -19.15 1.69
CA GLU A 369 14.54 -17.86 1.89
C GLU A 369 15.38 -17.95 3.16
N LYS A 370 16.63 -18.41 3.02
CA LYS A 370 17.61 -18.37 4.11
C LYS A 370 18.36 -17.04 4.06
N ASP A 371 18.71 -16.52 5.22
CA ASP A 371 19.55 -15.32 5.39
C ASP A 371 18.91 -14.00 4.95
N ASN A 372 17.59 -13.93 4.84
CA ASN A 372 16.88 -12.68 4.58
C ASN A 372 16.40 -12.04 5.88
N ILE A 373 17.10 -10.98 6.31
CA ILE A 373 16.83 -10.25 7.57
C ILE A 373 15.37 -9.76 7.67
N GLY A 374 14.68 -9.49 6.54
CA GLY A 374 13.29 -9.06 6.51
C GLY A 374 12.26 -10.17 6.80
N ILE A 375 12.70 -11.41 7.00
CA ILE A 375 11.85 -12.58 7.26
C ILE A 375 11.93 -13.02 8.72
N ASP A 376 13.03 -12.70 9.39
CA ASP A 376 13.32 -13.14 10.76
C ASP A 376 12.83 -12.15 11.85
N ILE A 377 11.97 -11.21 11.48
CA ILE A 377 11.41 -10.20 12.40
C ILE A 377 10.02 -10.64 12.86
#